data_38487b7fc8419de060dcebd5568b978b
#
_entry.id   38487b7fc8419de060dcebd5568b978b
#
_cell.length_a   1.000
_cell.length_b   1.000
_cell.length_c   1.000
_cell.angle_alpha   90.00
_cell.angle_beta   90.00
_cell.angle_gamma   90.00
#
_symmetry.space_group_name_H-M   'P 1'
#
loop_
_entity.id
_entity.type
_entity.pdbx_description
1 polymer ?
#
loop_
_entity_poly.entity_id
_entity_poly.type
_entity_poly.pdbx_seq_one_letter_code
_entity_poly.pdbx_strand_id
1 'polypeptide(L)'
;MSALEDRLLKQLVEEGFPEPELEYRFHPVRKWRFDMYWPRPAHIWRPLGVACEVEGGTYSGGRHVRGKGYEGDCEKYNEASLMEIVVIRVTSKHISDGSAIKWLGRALGG
;
A
#
# COMPACT_ATOMS: atom_id res chain seq x y z
N MET A 1 -5.85 -13.43 0.43
CA MET A 1 -5.45 -12.40 -0.54
C MET A 1 -6.49 -12.29 -1.64
N SER A 2 -6.78 -11.10 -2.10
CA SER A 2 -7.83 -10.88 -3.08
C SER A 2 -7.34 -11.10 -4.51
N ALA A 3 -8.29 -11.22 -5.43
CA ALA A 3 -7.95 -11.34 -6.85
C ALA A 3 -7.23 -10.10 -7.36
N LEU A 4 -7.57 -8.92 -6.84
CA LEU A 4 -6.90 -7.69 -7.22
C LEU A 4 -5.46 -7.67 -6.75
N GLU A 5 -5.22 -8.13 -5.53
CA GLU A 5 -3.85 -8.23 -5.02
C GLU A 5 -3.02 -9.20 -5.85
N ASP A 6 -3.61 -10.33 -6.24
CA ASP A 6 -2.92 -11.31 -7.09
C ASP A 6 -2.56 -10.71 -8.45
N ARG A 7 -3.48 -9.94 -9.03
CA ARG A 7 -3.21 -9.28 -10.31
C ARG A 7 -2.05 -8.30 -10.21
N LEU A 8 -2.05 -7.50 -9.15
CA LEU A 8 -0.97 -6.54 -8.96
C LEU A 8 0.36 -7.24 -8.73
N LEU A 9 0.37 -8.29 -7.91
CA LEU A 9 1.60 -9.06 -7.67
C LEU A 9 2.16 -9.61 -8.97
N LYS A 10 1.30 -10.11 -9.83
CA LYS A 10 1.74 -10.63 -11.13
C LYS A 10 2.38 -9.54 -11.97
N GLN A 11 1.76 -8.35 -12.00
CA GLN A 11 2.33 -7.21 -12.73
C GLN A 11 3.71 -6.83 -12.17
N LEU A 12 3.83 -6.82 -10.85
CA LEU A 12 5.09 -6.47 -10.19
C LEU A 12 6.20 -7.45 -10.58
N VAL A 13 5.89 -8.73 -10.61
CA VAL A 13 6.86 -9.76 -11.03
C VAL A 13 7.25 -9.54 -12.49
N GLU A 14 6.29 -9.31 -13.35
CA GLU A 14 6.53 -9.12 -14.78
C GLU A 14 7.39 -7.88 -15.05
N GLU A 15 7.25 -6.86 -14.23
CA GLU A 15 8.02 -5.63 -14.37
C GLU A 15 9.36 -5.65 -13.65
N GLY A 16 9.67 -6.77 -12.99
CA GLY A 16 10.96 -6.93 -12.33
C GLY A 16 11.10 -6.21 -10.99
N PHE A 17 9.99 -5.92 -10.34
CA PHE A 17 10.02 -5.25 -9.04
C PHE A 17 10.50 -6.20 -7.96
N PRO A 18 11.14 -5.69 -6.89
CA PRO A 18 11.47 -6.52 -5.75
C PRO A 18 10.22 -7.12 -5.12
N GLU A 19 10.37 -8.28 -4.52
CA GLU A 19 9.26 -8.96 -3.90
C GLU A 19 8.84 -8.24 -2.61
N PRO A 20 7.56 -7.88 -2.45
CA PRO A 20 7.11 -7.24 -1.23
C PRO A 20 6.86 -8.24 -0.11
N GLU A 21 6.88 -7.74 1.11
CA GLU A 21 6.35 -8.49 2.25
C GLU A 21 4.83 -8.31 2.24
N LEU A 22 4.10 -9.40 2.41
CA LEU A 22 2.64 -9.38 2.35
C LEU A 22 2.04 -9.28 3.74
N GLU A 23 0.91 -8.60 3.86
CA GLU A 23 0.17 -8.48 5.12
C GLU A 23 1.08 -8.01 6.24
N TYR A 24 1.84 -6.94 5.99
CA TYR A 24 2.88 -6.48 6.89
C TYR A 24 2.32 -5.63 8.03
N ARG A 25 2.57 -6.04 9.25
CA ARG A 25 2.22 -5.27 10.44
C ARG A 25 3.32 -4.26 10.70
N PHE A 26 2.98 -2.98 10.52
CA PHE A 26 4.00 -1.94 10.60
C PHE A 26 4.05 -1.23 11.96
N HIS A 27 2.99 -1.33 12.75
CA HIS A 27 2.90 -0.57 13.99
C HIS A 27 3.26 -1.46 15.19
N PRO A 28 4.02 -0.95 16.16
CA PRO A 28 4.47 -1.77 17.28
C PRO A 28 3.35 -2.19 18.23
N VAL A 29 2.25 -1.43 18.27
CA VAL A 29 1.14 -1.69 19.20
C VAL A 29 -0.14 -2.06 18.48
N ARG A 30 -0.53 -1.28 17.49
CA ARG A 30 -1.78 -1.51 16.76
C ARG A 30 -1.60 -2.65 15.77
N LYS A 31 -2.70 -3.32 15.45
CA LYS A 31 -2.66 -4.51 14.58
C LYS A 31 -2.82 -4.19 13.10
N TRP A 32 -2.65 -2.95 12.75
CA TRP A 32 -2.77 -2.53 11.35
C TRP A 32 -1.75 -3.23 10.46
N ARG A 33 -2.16 -3.50 9.22
CA ARG A 33 -1.31 -4.13 8.22
C ARG A 33 -1.42 -3.38 6.91
N PHE A 34 -0.37 -3.50 6.10
CA PHE A 34 -0.42 -3.11 4.70
C PHE A 34 -0.44 -4.38 3.86
N ASP A 35 -1.16 -4.33 2.74
CA ASP A 35 -1.24 -5.50 1.85
C ASP A 35 0.13 -5.88 1.33
N MET A 36 0.93 -4.90 0.97
CA MET A 36 2.30 -5.10 0.47
C MET A 36 3.20 -4.06 1.07
N TYR A 37 4.43 -4.45 1.35
CA TYR A 37 5.40 -3.53 1.96
C TYR A 37 6.81 -3.85 1.48
N TRP A 38 7.55 -2.82 1.15
CA TRP A 38 8.95 -2.92 0.78
C TRP A 38 9.76 -2.10 1.78
N PRO A 39 10.62 -2.74 2.59
CA PRO A 39 11.50 -1.99 3.49
C PRO A 39 12.52 -1.23 2.66
N ARG A 40 13.02 -0.13 3.19
CA ARG A 40 14.05 0.60 2.46
C ARG A 40 15.33 -0.23 2.37
N PRO A 41 16.07 -0.09 1.29
CA PRO A 41 17.42 -0.67 1.23
C PRO A 41 18.33 -0.06 2.28
N ALA A 42 19.34 -0.81 2.73
CA ALA A 42 20.20 -0.39 3.81
C ALA A 42 20.93 0.93 3.55
N HIS A 43 21.20 1.23 2.28
CA HIS A 43 21.93 2.45 1.90
C HIS A 43 21.03 3.67 1.74
N ILE A 44 19.72 3.52 1.88
CA ILE A 44 18.78 4.63 1.79
C ILE A 44 18.16 4.81 3.17
N TRP A 45 18.28 6.00 3.73
CA TRP A 45 17.78 6.20 5.07
C TRP A 45 16.34 6.75 5.12
N ARG A 46 15.86 7.31 4.04
CA ARG A 46 14.47 7.80 3.94
C ARG A 46 13.90 7.57 2.56
N PRO A 47 12.64 7.27 2.46
CA PRO A 47 11.70 6.91 3.54
C PRO A 47 12.06 5.56 4.16
N LEU A 48 11.44 5.22 5.30
CA LEU A 48 11.71 3.93 5.95
C LEU A 48 11.22 2.76 5.11
N GLY A 49 10.15 2.97 4.36
CA GLY A 49 9.65 1.94 3.49
C GLY A 49 8.54 2.46 2.60
N VAL A 50 8.07 1.59 1.72
CA VAL A 50 6.95 1.86 0.81
C VAL A 50 5.90 0.80 1.04
N ALA A 51 4.65 1.23 1.18
CA ALA A 51 3.54 0.32 1.37
C ALA A 51 2.54 0.49 0.24
N CYS A 52 1.83 -0.57 -0.09
CA CYS A 52 0.74 -0.52 -1.05
C CYS A 52 -0.51 -1.11 -0.43
N GLU A 53 -1.62 -0.38 -0.53
CA GLU A 53 -2.93 -0.84 -0.13
C GLU A 53 -3.79 -1.02 -1.37
N VAL A 54 -4.36 -2.21 -1.54
CA VAL A 54 -5.25 -2.50 -2.64
C VAL A 54 -6.69 -2.31 -2.16
N GLU A 55 -7.32 -1.25 -2.67
CA GLU A 55 -8.65 -0.85 -2.24
C GLU A 55 -9.70 -1.52 -3.10
N GLY A 56 -10.33 -2.54 -2.55
CA GLY A 56 -11.41 -3.22 -3.24
C GLY A 56 -12.76 -2.71 -2.75
N GLY A 57 -13.78 -2.86 -3.60
CA GLY A 57 -15.13 -2.55 -3.20
C GLY A 57 -15.40 -1.09 -2.87
N THR A 58 -14.63 -0.19 -3.46
CA THR A 58 -14.67 1.22 -3.12
C THR A 58 -16.00 1.88 -3.48
N TYR A 59 -16.72 1.36 -4.45
CA TYR A 59 -17.98 1.97 -4.86
C TYR A 59 -19.02 1.90 -3.77
N SER A 60 -19.16 0.74 -3.16
CA SER A 60 -20.17 0.55 -2.14
C SER A 60 -19.82 1.25 -0.85
N GLY A 61 -18.56 1.57 -0.66
CA GLY A 61 -18.09 2.19 0.57
C GLY A 61 -18.20 3.70 0.61
N GLY A 62 -18.55 4.32 -0.49
CA GLY A 62 -18.50 5.79 -0.59
C GLY A 62 -19.29 6.51 0.49
N ARG A 63 -20.48 6.03 0.80
CA ARG A 63 -21.31 6.68 1.80
C ARG A 63 -20.96 6.30 3.24
N HIS A 64 -20.04 5.39 3.40
CA HIS A 64 -19.63 4.90 4.72
C HIS A 64 -18.24 5.37 5.12
N VAL A 65 -17.74 6.38 4.46
CA VAL A 65 -16.39 6.87 4.74
C VAL A 65 -16.30 7.57 6.08
N ARG A 66 -17.45 7.93 6.67
CA ARG A 66 -17.46 8.59 7.97
C ARG A 66 -17.78 7.59 9.06
N GLY A 67 -17.46 7.94 10.29
CA GLY A 67 -17.71 7.12 11.44
C GLY A 67 -16.47 6.37 11.88
N LYS A 68 -16.69 5.29 12.61
CA LYS A 68 -15.62 4.60 13.31
C LYS A 68 -14.53 4.05 12.38
N GLY A 69 -14.97 3.49 11.27
CA GLY A 69 -14.02 2.94 10.28
C GLY A 69 -13.16 4.03 9.68
N TYR A 70 -13.75 5.17 9.39
CA TYR A 70 -13.03 6.29 8.83
C TYR A 70 -12.00 6.84 9.81
N GLU A 71 -12.37 6.96 11.08
CA GLU A 71 -11.44 7.43 12.10
C GLU A 71 -10.24 6.49 12.25
N GLY A 72 -10.50 5.19 12.20
CA GLY A 72 -9.44 4.20 12.25
C GLY A 72 -8.48 4.32 11.08
N ASP A 73 -9.00 4.59 9.90
CA ASP A 73 -8.17 4.81 8.72
C ASP A 73 -7.31 6.05 8.88
N CYS A 74 -7.87 7.13 9.39
CA CYS A 74 -7.10 8.35 9.63
C CYS A 74 -5.94 8.07 10.58
N GLU A 75 -6.21 7.35 11.66
CA GLU A 75 -5.17 7.01 12.62
C GLU A 75 -4.07 6.16 11.99
N LYS A 76 -4.46 5.15 11.23
CA LYS A 76 -3.52 4.26 10.57
C LYS A 76 -2.57 5.02 9.66
N TYR A 77 -3.12 5.87 8.81
CA TYR A 77 -2.30 6.56 7.82
C TYR A 77 -1.49 7.69 8.44
N ASN A 78 -2.01 8.33 9.48
CA ASN A 78 -1.22 9.33 10.22
C ASN A 78 -0.01 8.67 10.88
N GLU A 79 -0.20 7.51 11.51
CA GLU A 79 0.91 6.80 12.13
C GLU A 79 1.93 6.36 11.09
N ALA A 80 1.47 5.89 9.93
CA ALA A 80 2.38 5.51 8.86
C ALA A 80 3.20 6.71 8.39
N SER A 81 2.57 7.87 8.23
CA SER A 81 3.28 9.09 7.84
C SER A 81 4.33 9.48 8.84
N LEU A 82 4.00 9.39 10.12
CA LEU A 82 4.96 9.73 11.18
C LEU A 82 6.12 8.75 11.23
N MET A 83 5.92 7.52 10.77
CA MET A 83 6.98 6.53 10.64
C MET A 83 7.69 6.62 9.29
N GLU A 84 7.36 7.63 8.49
CA GLU A 84 7.99 7.90 7.20
C GLU A 84 7.86 6.73 6.23
N ILE A 85 6.66 6.15 6.22
CA ILE A 85 6.30 5.13 5.24
C ILE A 85 5.49 5.80 4.14
N VAL A 86 5.94 5.64 2.90
CA VAL A 86 5.18 6.13 1.74
C VAL A 86 4.07 5.13 1.46
N VAL A 87 2.83 5.57 1.49
CA VAL A 87 1.69 4.68 1.27
C VAL A 87 1.07 4.98 -0.08
N ILE A 88 1.02 3.98 -0.94
CA ILE A 88 0.40 4.06 -2.26
C ILE A 88 -0.91 3.27 -2.20
N ARG A 89 -2.02 3.92 -2.47
CA ARG A 89 -3.35 3.28 -2.43
C ARG A 89 -3.86 3.16 -3.85
N VAL A 90 -4.26 1.96 -4.24
CA VAL A 90 -4.67 1.69 -5.61
C VAL A 90 -6.00 0.94 -5.64
N THR A 91 -6.77 1.18 -6.70
CA THR A 91 -8.03 0.49 -6.94
C THR A 91 -7.88 -0.40 -8.18
N SER A 92 -8.94 -1.12 -8.52
CA SER A 92 -8.92 -1.97 -9.71
C SER A 92 -8.63 -1.16 -10.98
N LYS A 93 -9.12 0.08 -11.04
CA LYS A 93 -8.85 0.95 -12.18
C LYS A 93 -7.34 1.20 -12.32
N HIS A 94 -6.67 1.49 -11.22
CA HIS A 94 -5.25 1.79 -11.23
C HIS A 94 -4.40 0.58 -11.59
N ILE A 95 -4.86 -0.61 -11.22
CA ILE A 95 -4.19 -1.84 -11.63
C ILE A 95 -4.39 -2.07 -13.12
N SER A 96 -5.60 -1.85 -13.61
CA SER A 96 -5.92 -2.08 -15.01
C SER A 96 -5.25 -1.10 -15.96
N ASP A 97 -5.13 0.17 -15.57
CA ASP A 97 -4.60 1.20 -16.47
C ASP A 97 -3.10 1.45 -16.32
N GLY A 98 -2.43 0.72 -15.43
CA GLY A 98 -0.98 0.85 -15.25
C GLY A 98 -0.56 1.94 -14.28
N SER A 99 -1.48 2.70 -13.72
CA SER A 99 -1.15 3.76 -12.75
C SER A 99 -0.44 3.19 -11.53
N ALA A 100 -0.90 2.04 -11.04
CA ALA A 100 -0.32 1.43 -9.84
C ALA A 100 1.17 1.14 -10.05
N ILE A 101 1.51 0.52 -11.16
CA ILE A 101 2.90 0.20 -11.49
C ILE A 101 3.74 1.47 -11.62
N LYS A 102 3.19 2.51 -12.23
CA LYS A 102 3.91 3.78 -12.36
C LYS A 102 4.21 4.41 -10.99
N TRP A 103 3.20 4.47 -10.14
CA TRP A 103 3.38 5.07 -8.81
C TRP A 103 4.37 4.26 -7.97
N LEU A 104 4.23 2.94 -7.99
CA LEU A 104 5.14 2.09 -7.21
C LEU A 104 6.57 2.18 -7.74
N GLY A 105 6.73 2.28 -9.05
CA GLY A 105 8.07 2.48 -9.63
C GLY A 105 8.71 3.76 -9.15
N ARG A 106 7.94 4.85 -9.12
CA ARG A 106 8.46 6.13 -8.59
C ARG A 106 8.79 6.05 -7.11
N ALA A 107 7.97 5.35 -6.34
CA ALA A 107 8.19 5.25 -4.90
C ALA A 107 9.38 4.36 -4.56
N LEU A 108 9.61 3.32 -5.35
CA LEU A 108 10.59 2.30 -5.02
C LEU A 108 11.99 2.56 -5.57
N GLY A 109 12.13 3.45 -6.46
CA GLY A 109 13.48 3.60 -6.94
C GLY A 109 13.72 4.81 -7.76
N GLY A 110 12.66 5.41 -7.87
CA GLY A 110 12.74 6.56 -8.67
C GLY A 110 12.91 6.28 -10.10
#